data_02742304aecdd83812b0a1e4d29a36cf
#
_entry.id   02742304aecdd83812b0a1e4d29a36cf
#
_cell.length_a   1.000
_cell.length_b   1.000
_cell.length_c   1.000
_cell.angle_alpha   90.00
_cell.angle_beta   90.00
_cell.angle_gamma   90.00
#
_symmetry.space_group_name_H-M   'P 1'
#
loop_
_entity.id
_entity.type
_entity.pdbx_description
1 polymer ?
#
loop_
_entity_poly.entity_id
_entity_poly.type
_entity_poly.pdbx_seq_one_letter_code
_entity_poly.pdbx_strand_id
1 'polypeptide(L)'
;MNIARAQCAASSLTPETRGDAFRKKGQVEQAIEAYLEGVAAPPSAALCLKLARCYEQMANYAEACRWALSIVDAGDDFTSWQAGWALFQRNAQKARRPAVRSVKVALLGSYTTTQLCPMLCLAAGKLGIHIDLYESRYGQYQQDILDHKSGLYAFNPNIVVLAVHEGDLHLPEYSQRPEEDVRKEVSRWTGLWQMVTEHSRARIVQHNFALPCEIPTGHLTTRLSGSRYMMTQAVNTRLGEAAANAVSLVDCERLSALIGK
;
A
#
# COMPACT_ATOMS: atom_id res chain seq x y z
N MET A 1 53.46 17.68 8.55
CA MET A 1 52.38 18.18 9.45
C MET A 1 50.97 18.11 8.84
N ASN A 2 50.76 17.58 7.62
CA ASN A 2 49.43 17.52 6.96
C ASN A 2 48.72 16.17 7.04
N ILE A 3 49.40 15.06 7.34
CA ILE A 3 48.82 13.73 7.35
C ILE A 3 48.02 13.48 8.64
N ALA A 4 48.51 13.94 9.77
CA ALA A 4 47.82 13.80 11.09
C ALA A 4 46.54 14.64 11.19
N ARG A 5 46.46 15.80 10.53
CA ARG A 5 45.23 16.61 10.48
C ARG A 5 44.13 15.98 9.59
N ALA A 6 44.53 15.28 8.55
CA ALA A 6 43.58 14.57 7.69
C ALA A 6 42.97 13.33 8.36
N GLN A 7 43.76 12.64 9.19
CA GLN A 7 43.27 11.48 9.98
C GLN A 7 42.37 11.89 11.14
N CYS A 8 42.62 13.06 11.80
CA CYS A 8 41.77 13.53 12.87
C CYS A 8 40.43 14.11 12.40
N ALA A 9 40.35 14.64 11.15
CA ALA A 9 39.09 15.07 10.54
C ALA A 9 38.21 13.90 10.08
N ALA A 10 38.80 12.75 9.77
CA ALA A 10 38.05 11.54 9.38
C ALA A 10 37.34 10.87 10.57
N SER A 11 37.81 11.07 11.80
CA SER A 11 37.20 10.47 13.01
C SER A 11 35.97 11.23 13.54
N SER A 12 35.66 12.41 12.97
CA SER A 12 34.49 13.22 13.36
C SER A 12 33.26 13.01 12.43
N LEU A 13 33.40 12.28 11.32
CA LEU A 13 32.33 12.05 10.39
C LEU A 13 31.46 10.87 10.86
N THR A 14 30.12 11.03 10.77
CA THR A 14 29.22 9.92 11.02
C THR A 14 29.51 8.77 10.04
N PRO A 15 29.24 7.50 10.39
CA PRO A 15 29.40 6.36 9.49
C PRO A 15 28.74 6.59 8.13
N GLU A 16 27.57 7.21 8.12
CA GLU A 16 26.82 7.51 6.90
C GLU A 16 27.54 8.54 6.01
N THR A 17 28.03 9.65 6.59
CA THR A 17 28.80 10.66 5.84
C THR A 17 30.11 10.09 5.30
N ARG A 18 30.75 9.20 6.05
CA ARG A 18 31.96 8.49 5.63
C ARG A 18 31.67 7.57 4.44
N GLY A 19 30.57 6.80 4.49
CA GLY A 19 30.08 5.98 3.40
C GLY A 19 29.76 6.79 2.15
N ASP A 20 29.12 7.96 2.29
CA ASP A 20 28.84 8.86 1.17
C ASP A 20 30.15 9.39 0.51
N ALA A 21 31.17 9.66 1.30
CA ALA A 21 32.47 10.07 0.79
C ALA A 21 33.18 8.96 0.00
N PHE A 22 33.14 7.72 0.49
CA PHE A 22 33.66 6.55 -0.24
C PHE A 22 32.91 6.30 -1.56
N ARG A 23 31.58 6.36 -1.51
CA ARG A 23 30.74 6.19 -2.70
C ARG A 23 31.06 7.23 -3.78
N LYS A 24 31.26 8.50 -3.42
CA LYS A 24 31.65 9.56 -4.36
C LYS A 24 33.02 9.30 -5.03
N LYS A 25 33.91 8.56 -4.36
CA LYS A 25 35.20 8.14 -4.89
C LYS A 25 35.16 6.83 -5.67
N GLY A 26 33.97 6.21 -5.81
CA GLY A 26 33.83 4.90 -6.47
C GLY A 26 34.27 3.71 -5.62
N GLN A 27 34.61 3.93 -4.34
CA GLN A 27 35.05 2.91 -3.38
C GLN A 27 33.82 2.23 -2.73
N VAL A 28 33.13 1.38 -3.50
CA VAL A 28 31.81 0.85 -3.14
C VAL A 28 31.88 -0.09 -1.93
N GLU A 29 32.90 -0.96 -1.84
CA GLU A 29 33.08 -1.87 -0.71
C GLU A 29 33.27 -1.12 0.61
N GLN A 30 34.14 -0.12 0.62
CA GLN A 30 34.41 0.73 1.80
C GLN A 30 33.16 1.55 2.18
N ALA A 31 32.36 1.95 1.17
CA ALA A 31 31.09 2.63 1.44
C ALA A 31 30.10 1.69 2.14
N ILE A 32 30.00 0.43 1.71
CA ILE A 32 29.15 -0.58 2.36
C ILE A 32 29.59 -0.81 3.81
N GLU A 33 30.88 -1.01 4.05
CA GLU A 33 31.43 -1.19 5.40
C GLU A 33 31.03 -0.02 6.32
N ALA A 34 31.29 1.20 5.85
CA ALA A 34 30.95 2.41 6.61
C ALA A 34 29.44 2.55 6.87
N TYR A 35 28.59 2.22 5.88
CA TYR A 35 27.14 2.26 6.07
C TYR A 35 26.67 1.20 7.07
N LEU A 36 27.23 -0.02 7.02
CA LEU A 36 26.89 -1.10 7.95
C LEU A 36 27.24 -0.77 9.41
N GLU A 37 28.34 -0.04 9.65
CA GLU A 37 28.67 0.46 10.99
C GLU A 37 27.61 1.45 11.53
N GLY A 38 26.93 2.17 10.64
CA GLY A 38 25.87 3.13 10.98
C GLY A 38 24.48 2.54 11.09
N VAL A 39 24.31 1.24 10.85
CA VAL A 39 22.99 0.61 10.90
C VAL A 39 22.49 0.53 12.34
N ALA A 40 21.48 1.34 12.66
CA ALA A 40 20.69 1.20 13.87
C ALA A 40 19.55 0.19 13.64
N ALA A 41 18.87 -0.25 14.68
CA ALA A 41 17.71 -1.11 14.58
C ALA A 41 16.44 -0.37 15.06
N PRO A 42 15.50 -0.03 14.16
CA PRO A 42 15.47 -0.26 12.71
C PRO A 42 16.39 0.70 11.93
N PRO A 43 16.91 0.28 10.76
CA PRO A 43 17.71 1.16 9.91
C PRO A 43 16.82 2.23 9.24
N SER A 44 17.38 3.41 8.92
CA SER A 44 16.64 4.43 8.18
C SER A 44 16.40 4.00 6.72
N ALA A 45 15.28 4.44 6.13
CA ALA A 45 14.96 4.17 4.74
C ALA A 45 16.06 4.70 3.79
N ALA A 46 16.62 5.87 4.07
CA ALA A 46 17.72 6.44 3.31
C ALA A 46 18.97 5.54 3.30
N LEU A 47 19.32 4.98 4.46
CA LEU A 47 20.45 4.06 4.59
C LEU A 47 20.19 2.74 3.86
N CYS A 48 18.99 2.18 3.97
CA CYS A 48 18.57 1.00 3.21
C CYS A 48 18.72 1.21 1.69
N LEU A 49 18.27 2.37 1.18
CA LEU A 49 18.42 2.72 -0.24
C LEU A 49 19.87 2.86 -0.67
N LYS A 50 20.73 3.45 0.17
CA LYS A 50 22.17 3.58 -0.11
C LYS A 50 22.83 2.21 -0.19
N LEU A 51 22.57 1.33 0.77
CA LEU A 51 23.10 -0.03 0.80
C LEU A 51 22.59 -0.85 -0.40
N ALA A 52 21.29 -0.81 -0.69
CA ALA A 52 20.72 -1.51 -1.83
C ALA A 52 21.40 -1.12 -3.17
N ARG A 53 21.64 0.18 -3.37
CA ARG A 53 22.34 0.69 -4.57
C ARG A 53 23.79 0.27 -4.62
N CYS A 54 24.52 0.26 -3.51
CA CYS A 54 25.91 -0.19 -3.44
C CYS A 54 26.02 -1.68 -3.78
N TYR A 55 25.15 -2.52 -3.21
CA TYR A 55 25.12 -3.94 -3.52
C TYR A 55 24.71 -4.23 -4.98
N GLU A 56 23.78 -3.43 -5.54
CA GLU A 56 23.43 -3.49 -6.96
C GLU A 56 24.66 -3.20 -7.86
N GLN A 57 25.48 -2.17 -7.53
CA GLN A 57 26.70 -1.84 -8.24
C GLN A 57 27.75 -2.98 -8.20
N MET A 58 27.80 -3.70 -7.08
CA MET A 58 28.67 -4.86 -6.93
C MET A 58 28.10 -6.15 -7.54
N ALA A 59 26.99 -6.07 -8.26
CA ALA A 59 26.27 -7.22 -8.80
C ALA A 59 25.84 -8.26 -7.73
N ASN A 60 25.83 -7.87 -6.46
CA ASN A 60 25.27 -8.67 -5.36
C ASN A 60 23.76 -8.40 -5.24
N TYR A 61 23.01 -8.94 -6.21
CA TYR A 61 21.58 -8.68 -6.35
C TYR A 61 20.75 -9.23 -5.18
N ALA A 62 21.23 -10.29 -4.53
CA ALA A 62 20.54 -10.86 -3.37
C ALA A 62 20.51 -9.88 -2.18
N GLU A 63 21.68 -9.29 -1.86
CA GLU A 63 21.78 -8.27 -0.82
C GLU A 63 21.08 -6.96 -1.23
N ALA A 64 21.17 -6.56 -2.49
CA ALA A 64 20.44 -5.41 -3.00
C ALA A 64 18.92 -5.56 -2.77
N CYS A 65 18.35 -6.74 -3.06
CA CYS A 65 16.94 -7.05 -2.76
C CYS A 65 16.65 -7.04 -1.26
N ARG A 66 17.51 -7.62 -0.44
CA ARG A 66 17.33 -7.66 1.01
C ARG A 66 17.22 -6.26 1.60
N TRP A 67 18.13 -5.36 1.22
CA TRP A 67 18.11 -3.97 1.70
C TRP A 67 16.95 -3.16 1.14
N ALA A 68 16.56 -3.39 -0.12
CA ALA A 68 15.37 -2.77 -0.69
C ALA A 68 14.09 -3.15 0.08
N LEU A 69 13.95 -4.42 0.48
CA LEU A 69 12.82 -4.90 1.29
C LEU A 69 12.86 -4.43 2.74
N SER A 70 14.04 -4.10 3.29
CA SER A 70 14.16 -3.58 4.65
C SER A 70 13.56 -2.18 4.82
N ILE A 71 13.28 -1.48 3.72
CA ILE A 71 12.59 -0.18 3.72
C ILE A 71 11.20 -0.30 4.34
N VAL A 72 10.54 -1.45 4.19
CA VAL A 72 9.21 -1.71 4.78
C VAL A 72 9.20 -1.51 6.30
N ASP A 73 10.30 -1.81 6.97
CA ASP A 73 10.45 -1.66 8.43
C ASP A 73 11.03 -0.29 8.82
N ALA A 74 11.51 0.47 7.85
CA ALA A 74 12.31 1.68 8.08
C ALA A 74 11.48 2.98 8.16
N GLY A 75 10.19 2.90 7.87
CA GLY A 75 9.28 4.05 7.88
C GLY A 75 8.19 3.95 6.82
N ASP A 76 7.36 4.97 6.77
CA ASP A 76 6.14 5.07 5.96
C ASP A 76 6.23 6.13 4.83
N ASP A 77 7.44 6.64 4.56
CA ASP A 77 7.65 7.61 3.48
C ASP A 77 7.44 6.98 2.09
N PHE A 78 6.41 7.47 1.40
CA PHE A 78 6.03 7.00 0.06
C PHE A 78 7.19 6.98 -0.94
N THR A 79 8.01 8.03 -0.95
CA THR A 79 9.13 8.19 -1.90
C THR A 79 10.17 7.10 -1.70
N SER A 80 10.47 6.78 -0.45
CA SER A 80 11.40 5.70 -0.09
C SER A 80 10.85 4.34 -0.48
N TRP A 81 9.57 4.08 -0.26
CA TRP A 81 8.92 2.84 -0.67
C TRP A 81 8.92 2.66 -2.18
N GLN A 82 8.60 3.71 -2.93
CA GLN A 82 8.64 3.70 -4.39
C GLN A 82 10.07 3.41 -4.92
N ALA A 83 11.08 4.07 -4.33
CA ALA A 83 12.49 3.82 -4.67
C ALA A 83 12.92 2.39 -4.32
N GLY A 84 12.47 1.87 -3.17
CA GLY A 84 12.71 0.50 -2.74
C GLY A 84 12.10 -0.53 -3.69
N TRP A 85 10.86 -0.31 -4.09
CA TRP A 85 10.20 -1.16 -5.08
C TRP A 85 10.95 -1.17 -6.41
N ALA A 86 11.35 -0.01 -6.94
CA ALA A 86 12.11 0.08 -8.18
C ALA A 86 13.44 -0.68 -8.09
N LEU A 87 14.15 -0.60 -6.96
CA LEU A 87 15.38 -1.36 -6.71
C LEU A 87 15.10 -2.86 -6.63
N PHE A 88 14.08 -3.25 -5.86
CA PHE A 88 13.70 -4.66 -5.72
C PHE A 88 13.33 -5.28 -7.07
N GLN A 89 12.45 -4.63 -7.83
CA GLN A 89 11.97 -5.12 -9.12
C GLN A 89 13.12 -5.35 -10.13
N ARG A 90 14.08 -4.41 -10.22
CA ARG A 90 15.25 -4.53 -11.12
C ARG A 90 16.19 -5.66 -10.76
N ASN A 91 16.28 -5.99 -9.47
CA ASN A 91 17.27 -6.93 -8.96
C ASN A 91 16.69 -8.32 -8.69
N ALA A 92 15.37 -8.45 -8.47
CA ALA A 92 14.73 -9.72 -8.07
C ALA A 92 14.95 -10.86 -9.07
N GLN A 93 14.84 -10.58 -10.38
CA GLN A 93 15.10 -11.58 -11.43
C GLN A 93 16.56 -12.01 -11.45
N LYS A 94 17.49 -11.05 -11.32
CA LYS A 94 18.94 -11.30 -11.33
C LYS A 94 19.40 -12.05 -10.07
N ALA A 95 18.75 -11.77 -8.94
CA ALA A 95 19.01 -12.44 -7.68
C ALA A 95 18.58 -13.92 -7.68
N ARG A 96 17.81 -14.38 -8.68
CA ARG A 96 17.21 -15.72 -8.74
C ARG A 96 16.49 -16.09 -7.43
N ARG A 97 15.90 -15.08 -6.76
CA ARG A 97 15.22 -15.27 -5.48
C ARG A 97 13.91 -16.01 -5.74
N PRO A 98 13.75 -17.25 -5.25
CA PRO A 98 12.49 -17.93 -5.40
C PRO A 98 11.43 -17.23 -4.55
N ALA A 99 10.27 -16.97 -5.14
CA ALA A 99 9.11 -16.63 -4.34
C ALA A 99 8.68 -17.87 -3.55
N VAL A 100 8.41 -17.67 -2.26
CA VAL A 100 7.88 -18.75 -1.40
C VAL A 100 6.44 -19.06 -1.84
N ARG A 101 5.72 -18.01 -2.28
CA ARG A 101 4.32 -18.09 -2.70
C ARG A 101 4.03 -17.04 -3.76
N SER A 102 3.23 -17.40 -4.77
CA SER A 102 2.68 -16.44 -5.74
C SER A 102 1.18 -16.29 -5.52
N VAL A 103 0.69 -15.05 -5.61
CA VAL A 103 -0.72 -14.69 -5.40
C VAL A 103 -1.16 -13.72 -6.48
N LYS A 104 -2.28 -14.01 -7.13
CA LYS A 104 -2.92 -13.12 -8.10
C LYS A 104 -3.85 -12.16 -7.38
N VAL A 105 -3.58 -10.87 -7.44
CA VAL A 105 -4.37 -9.81 -6.82
C VAL A 105 -4.96 -8.92 -7.89
N ALA A 106 -6.28 -8.77 -7.89
CA ALA A 106 -6.97 -7.78 -8.70
C ALA A 106 -7.27 -6.55 -7.83
N LEU A 107 -6.75 -5.40 -8.23
CA LEU A 107 -6.96 -4.11 -7.55
C LEU A 107 -7.98 -3.31 -8.36
N LEU A 108 -9.17 -3.18 -7.82
CA LEU A 108 -10.32 -2.51 -8.42
C LEU A 108 -10.56 -1.19 -7.67
N GLY A 109 -10.20 -0.07 -8.30
CA GLY A 109 -10.22 1.23 -7.65
C GLY A 109 -11.24 2.20 -8.21
N SER A 110 -11.84 3.00 -7.35
CA SER A 110 -12.60 4.19 -7.71
C SER A 110 -11.74 5.44 -7.80
N TYR A 111 -10.50 5.35 -7.33
CA TYR A 111 -9.46 6.37 -7.38
C TYR A 111 -8.18 5.79 -7.99
N THR A 112 -7.16 6.64 -8.20
CA THR A 112 -5.88 6.21 -8.76
C THR A 112 -5.14 5.29 -7.80
N THR A 113 -5.05 4.00 -8.15
CA THR A 113 -4.42 2.95 -7.35
C THR A 113 -2.96 2.69 -7.72
N THR A 114 -2.47 3.30 -8.79
CA THR A 114 -1.10 3.10 -9.30
C THR A 114 -0.01 3.35 -8.25
N GLN A 115 -0.27 4.23 -7.28
CA GLN A 115 0.66 4.48 -6.17
C GLN A 115 0.61 3.38 -5.09
N LEU A 116 -0.51 2.70 -4.91
CA LEU A 116 -0.68 1.62 -3.95
C LEU A 116 0.00 0.33 -4.42
N CYS A 117 0.03 0.07 -5.73
CA CYS A 117 0.59 -1.14 -6.31
C CYS A 117 2.04 -1.42 -5.88
N PRO A 118 3.01 -0.49 -6.03
CA PRO A 118 4.39 -0.74 -5.63
C PRO A 118 4.54 -0.98 -4.12
N MET A 119 3.74 -0.32 -3.29
CA MET A 119 3.76 -0.52 -1.84
C MET A 119 3.27 -1.91 -1.47
N LEU A 120 2.14 -2.33 -2.03
CA LEU A 120 1.58 -3.65 -1.80
C LEU A 120 2.57 -4.76 -2.22
N CYS A 121 3.18 -4.60 -3.40
CA CYS A 121 4.15 -5.56 -3.92
C CYS A 121 5.44 -5.59 -3.08
N LEU A 122 5.94 -4.45 -2.60
CA LEU A 122 7.13 -4.39 -1.74
C LEU A 122 6.87 -5.04 -0.38
N ALA A 123 5.73 -4.73 0.24
CA ALA A 123 5.33 -5.34 1.51
C ALA A 123 5.16 -6.85 1.40
N ALA A 124 4.51 -7.32 0.33
CA ALA A 124 4.38 -8.75 0.05
C ALA A 124 5.74 -9.42 -0.21
N GLY A 125 6.61 -8.75 -0.97
CA GLY A 125 7.98 -9.21 -1.23
C GLY A 125 8.81 -9.40 0.05
N LYS A 126 8.59 -8.56 1.07
CA LYS A 126 9.18 -8.71 2.41
C LYS A 126 8.78 -10.02 3.07
N LEU A 127 7.54 -10.46 2.85
CA LEU A 127 6.99 -11.72 3.35
C LEU A 127 7.31 -12.92 2.43
N GLY A 128 8.11 -12.71 1.37
CA GLY A 128 8.42 -13.76 0.39
C GLY A 128 7.26 -14.06 -0.58
N ILE A 129 6.27 -13.20 -0.66
CA ILE A 129 5.10 -13.37 -1.52
C ILE A 129 5.33 -12.56 -2.82
N HIS A 130 5.21 -13.21 -3.95
CA HIS A 130 5.14 -12.55 -5.25
C HIS A 130 3.69 -12.24 -5.59
N ILE A 131 3.39 -11.00 -5.95
CA ILE A 131 2.07 -10.58 -6.39
C ILE A 131 2.09 -10.42 -7.93
N ASP A 132 1.24 -11.20 -8.60
CA ASP A 132 0.76 -10.90 -9.94
C ASP A 132 -0.39 -9.92 -9.80
N LEU A 133 -0.31 -8.76 -10.44
CA LEU A 133 -1.27 -7.68 -10.24
C LEU A 133 -2.10 -7.44 -11.50
N TYR A 134 -3.41 -7.42 -11.35
CA TYR A 134 -4.37 -6.83 -12.27
C TYR A 134 -4.87 -5.52 -11.69
N GLU A 135 -4.74 -4.42 -12.42
CA GLU A 135 -5.28 -3.11 -12.02
C GLU A 135 -6.40 -2.73 -12.98
N SER A 136 -7.60 -2.47 -12.43
CA SER A 136 -8.71 -1.98 -13.24
C SER A 136 -8.44 -0.55 -13.71
N ARG A 137 -9.03 -0.15 -14.82
CA ARG A 137 -8.98 1.24 -15.24
C ARG A 137 -9.74 2.12 -14.24
N TYR A 138 -9.29 3.34 -14.11
CA TYR A 138 -9.90 4.34 -13.23
C TYR A 138 -11.43 4.37 -13.38
N GLY A 139 -12.15 4.21 -12.27
CA GLY A 139 -13.60 4.29 -12.21
C GLY A 139 -14.35 3.14 -12.90
N GLN A 140 -13.66 2.13 -13.46
CA GLN A 140 -14.31 1.02 -14.19
C GLN A 140 -14.50 -0.24 -13.34
N TYR A 141 -14.25 -0.18 -12.04
CA TYR A 141 -14.34 -1.34 -11.16
C TYR A 141 -15.70 -2.04 -11.19
N GLN A 142 -16.79 -1.27 -11.27
CA GLN A 142 -18.14 -1.86 -11.38
C GLN A 142 -18.34 -2.58 -12.70
N GLN A 143 -17.86 -2.03 -13.80
CA GLN A 143 -17.96 -2.66 -15.12
C GLN A 143 -17.17 -3.96 -15.16
N ASP A 144 -15.95 -3.97 -14.61
CA ASP A 144 -15.13 -5.18 -14.51
C ASP A 144 -15.83 -6.29 -13.70
N ILE A 145 -16.56 -5.93 -12.63
CA ILE A 145 -17.30 -6.87 -11.79
C ILE A 145 -18.56 -7.39 -12.51
N LEU A 146 -19.32 -6.51 -13.18
CA LEU A 146 -20.60 -6.85 -13.78
C LEU A 146 -20.45 -7.61 -15.09
N ASP A 147 -19.37 -7.41 -15.83
CA ASP A 147 -19.08 -8.14 -17.07
C ASP A 147 -18.28 -9.41 -16.79
N HIS A 148 -18.94 -10.56 -16.82
CA HIS A 148 -18.32 -11.88 -16.64
C HIS A 148 -17.23 -12.22 -17.67
N LYS A 149 -17.11 -11.46 -18.78
CA LYS A 149 -16.05 -11.57 -19.79
C LYS A 149 -14.93 -10.56 -19.61
N SER A 150 -14.98 -9.77 -18.54
CA SER A 150 -13.97 -8.74 -18.26
C SER A 150 -12.58 -9.33 -18.05
N GLY A 151 -11.57 -8.46 -18.13
CA GLY A 151 -10.19 -8.81 -17.79
C GLY A 151 -10.02 -9.32 -16.35
N LEU A 152 -10.88 -8.88 -15.43
CA LEU A 152 -10.89 -9.36 -14.04
C LEU A 152 -11.04 -10.89 -13.97
N TYR A 153 -12.07 -11.43 -14.61
CA TYR A 153 -12.32 -12.87 -14.54
C TYR A 153 -11.37 -13.68 -15.43
N ALA A 154 -10.93 -13.10 -16.56
CA ALA A 154 -9.89 -13.71 -17.40
C ALA A 154 -8.55 -13.82 -16.64
N PHE A 155 -8.22 -12.85 -15.78
CA PHE A 155 -7.04 -12.87 -14.91
C PHE A 155 -7.13 -13.98 -13.84
N ASN A 156 -8.33 -14.37 -13.43
CA ASN A 156 -8.60 -15.40 -12.42
C ASN A 156 -7.86 -15.10 -11.08
N PRO A 157 -8.23 -14.03 -10.37
CA PRO A 157 -7.55 -13.60 -9.15
C PRO A 157 -7.76 -14.55 -7.98
N ASN A 158 -6.80 -14.57 -7.04
CA ASN A 158 -6.97 -15.18 -5.73
C ASN A 158 -7.60 -14.20 -4.72
N ILE A 159 -7.32 -12.90 -4.92
CA ILE A 159 -7.82 -11.81 -4.09
C ILE A 159 -8.32 -10.70 -5.00
N VAL A 160 -9.50 -10.17 -4.70
CA VAL A 160 -10.05 -8.95 -5.30
C VAL A 160 -10.05 -7.87 -4.23
N VAL A 161 -9.34 -6.79 -4.47
CA VAL A 161 -9.30 -5.61 -3.58
C VAL A 161 -10.22 -4.54 -4.17
N LEU A 162 -11.25 -4.16 -3.43
CA LEU A 162 -12.13 -3.03 -3.75
C LEU A 162 -11.59 -1.80 -3.03
N ALA A 163 -10.72 -1.05 -3.71
CA ALA A 163 -10.13 0.19 -3.24
C ALA A 163 -11.06 1.36 -3.57
N VAL A 164 -12.04 1.58 -2.72
CA VAL A 164 -13.14 2.53 -2.91
C VAL A 164 -13.11 3.61 -1.83
N HIS A 165 -13.74 4.75 -2.07
CA HIS A 165 -13.81 5.86 -1.12
C HIS A 165 -15.25 6.37 -0.93
N GLU A 166 -15.47 7.27 0.00
CA GLU A 166 -16.80 7.78 0.38
C GLU A 166 -17.55 8.49 -0.76
N GLY A 167 -16.84 9.00 -1.76
CA GLY A 167 -17.45 9.60 -2.97
C GLY A 167 -18.22 8.60 -3.82
N ASP A 168 -17.96 7.29 -3.66
CA ASP A 168 -18.69 6.23 -4.36
C ASP A 168 -20.02 5.85 -3.69
N LEU A 169 -20.30 6.40 -2.51
CA LEU A 169 -21.57 6.20 -1.84
C LEU A 169 -22.68 7.03 -2.53
N HIS A 170 -23.71 6.36 -2.96
CA HIS A 170 -24.90 6.97 -3.56
C HIS A 170 -25.85 7.49 -2.48
N LEU A 171 -25.31 8.26 -1.52
CA LEU A 171 -26.06 8.86 -0.43
C LEU A 171 -26.23 10.36 -0.68
N PRO A 172 -27.42 10.92 -0.44
CA PRO A 172 -27.62 12.38 -0.48
C PRO A 172 -26.93 13.03 0.74
N GLU A 173 -26.73 14.36 0.68
CA GLU A 173 -26.22 15.11 1.84
C GLU A 173 -27.16 15.03 3.05
N TYR A 174 -28.46 14.96 2.78
CA TYR A 174 -29.48 14.73 3.79
C TYR A 174 -30.62 13.91 3.21
N SER A 175 -31.10 12.95 3.99
CA SER A 175 -32.26 12.10 3.65
C SER A 175 -33.36 12.22 4.69
N GLN A 176 -34.60 12.23 4.23
CA GLN A 176 -35.79 12.07 5.09
C GLN A 176 -36.09 10.58 5.35
N ARG A 177 -35.46 9.66 4.61
CA ARG A 177 -35.61 8.20 4.73
C ARG A 177 -34.26 7.50 4.83
N PRO A 178 -33.45 7.85 5.85
CA PRO A 178 -32.06 7.38 5.95
C PRO A 178 -31.93 5.85 5.98
N GLU A 179 -32.87 5.17 6.65
CA GLU A 179 -32.87 3.72 6.74
C GLU A 179 -33.06 3.04 5.37
N GLU A 180 -33.86 3.63 4.49
CA GLU A 180 -34.08 3.13 3.14
C GLU A 180 -32.84 3.34 2.27
N ASP A 181 -32.25 4.52 2.32
CA ASP A 181 -31.07 4.87 1.54
C ASP A 181 -29.85 4.04 1.96
N VAL A 182 -29.63 3.89 3.28
CA VAL A 182 -28.57 3.02 3.82
C VAL A 182 -28.78 1.57 3.38
N ARG A 183 -30.00 1.05 3.43
CA ARG A 183 -30.30 -0.33 3.00
C ARG A 183 -30.01 -0.51 1.52
N LYS A 184 -30.42 0.44 0.66
CA LYS A 184 -30.14 0.41 -0.79
C LYS A 184 -28.66 0.37 -1.05
N GLU A 185 -27.90 1.21 -0.35
CA GLU A 185 -26.46 1.32 -0.51
C GLU A 185 -25.75 0.04 -0.06
N VAL A 186 -26.11 -0.51 1.09
CA VAL A 186 -25.57 -1.81 1.54
C VAL A 186 -25.90 -2.93 0.54
N SER A 187 -27.14 -2.95 0.04
CA SER A 187 -27.54 -3.96 -0.97
C SER A 187 -26.74 -3.83 -2.26
N ARG A 188 -26.37 -2.62 -2.68
CA ARG A 188 -25.51 -2.37 -3.84
C ARG A 188 -24.12 -3.00 -3.65
N TRP A 189 -23.47 -2.76 -2.51
CA TRP A 189 -22.14 -3.29 -2.22
C TRP A 189 -22.14 -4.80 -2.04
N THR A 190 -23.11 -5.33 -1.29
CA THR A 190 -23.23 -6.79 -1.12
C THR A 190 -23.57 -7.49 -2.44
N GLY A 191 -24.30 -6.84 -3.34
CA GLY A 191 -24.54 -7.32 -4.70
C GLY A 191 -23.25 -7.41 -5.52
N LEU A 192 -22.34 -6.44 -5.41
CA LEU A 192 -21.02 -6.52 -6.05
C LEU A 192 -20.19 -7.69 -5.48
N TRP A 193 -20.22 -7.92 -4.16
CA TRP A 193 -19.55 -9.08 -3.55
C TRP A 193 -20.11 -10.39 -4.08
N GLN A 194 -21.44 -10.48 -4.20
CA GLN A 194 -22.09 -11.65 -4.74
C GLN A 194 -21.64 -11.93 -6.18
N MET A 195 -21.61 -10.92 -7.05
CA MET A 195 -21.15 -11.07 -8.44
C MET A 195 -19.70 -11.58 -8.50
N VAL A 196 -18.81 -11.05 -7.67
CA VAL A 196 -17.42 -11.54 -7.62
C VAL A 196 -17.36 -12.99 -7.16
N THR A 197 -18.13 -13.39 -6.15
CA THR A 197 -18.12 -14.76 -5.61
C THR A 197 -18.80 -15.77 -6.53
N GLU A 198 -19.80 -15.37 -7.32
CA GLU A 198 -20.45 -16.21 -8.31
C GLU A 198 -19.53 -16.56 -9.50
N HIS A 199 -18.65 -15.61 -9.89
CA HIS A 199 -17.80 -15.75 -11.08
C HIS A 199 -16.34 -16.04 -10.77
N SER A 200 -15.94 -16.03 -9.49
CA SER A 200 -14.57 -16.34 -9.07
C SER A 200 -14.52 -17.02 -7.70
N ARG A 201 -13.36 -17.63 -7.40
CA ARG A 201 -13.07 -18.15 -6.06
C ARG A 201 -12.22 -17.16 -5.23
N ALA A 202 -12.15 -15.92 -5.66
CA ALA A 202 -11.34 -14.90 -5.01
C ALA A 202 -11.92 -14.55 -3.63
N ARG A 203 -11.02 -14.27 -2.69
CA ARG A 203 -11.38 -13.55 -1.46
C ARG A 203 -11.49 -12.08 -1.77
N ILE A 204 -12.47 -11.42 -1.16
CA ILE A 204 -12.69 -9.99 -1.35
C ILE A 204 -12.09 -9.25 -0.15
N VAL A 205 -11.33 -8.20 -0.45
CA VAL A 205 -10.84 -7.23 0.53
C VAL A 205 -11.41 -5.88 0.12
N GLN A 206 -12.25 -5.28 0.95
CA GLN A 206 -12.87 -3.99 0.63
C GLN A 206 -12.48 -2.93 1.65
N HIS A 207 -12.20 -1.73 1.17
CA HIS A 207 -12.08 -0.55 2.02
C HIS A 207 -13.47 -0.15 2.54
N ASN A 208 -13.60 0.12 3.83
CA ASN A 208 -14.76 0.85 4.32
C ASN A 208 -14.62 2.35 3.96
N PHE A 209 -15.63 3.13 4.27
CA PHE A 209 -15.74 4.51 3.84
C PHE A 209 -15.34 5.46 4.97
N ALA A 210 -14.37 6.34 4.70
CA ALA A 210 -14.05 7.43 5.60
C ALA A 210 -15.29 8.33 5.81
N LEU A 211 -15.48 8.79 7.04
CA LEU A 211 -16.59 9.71 7.31
C LEU A 211 -16.30 11.09 6.70
N PRO A 212 -17.29 11.77 6.11
CA PRO A 212 -17.11 13.08 5.51
C PRO A 212 -16.45 14.07 6.48
N CYS A 213 -15.42 14.79 6.01
CA CYS A 213 -14.76 15.84 6.78
C CYS A 213 -15.60 17.13 6.81
N GLU A 214 -16.25 17.43 5.69
CA GLU A 214 -17.16 18.57 5.59
C GLU A 214 -18.50 18.21 6.23
N ILE A 215 -18.89 18.96 7.24
CA ILE A 215 -20.10 18.73 8.03
C ILE A 215 -20.99 20.00 7.95
N PRO A 216 -21.85 20.12 6.92
CA PRO A 216 -22.68 21.31 6.72
C PRO A 216 -23.58 21.64 7.90
N THR A 217 -24.00 20.63 8.66
CA THR A 217 -24.88 20.74 9.82
C THR A 217 -24.15 20.95 11.14
N GLY A 218 -22.82 21.03 11.11
CA GLY A 218 -21.99 21.27 12.30
C GLY A 218 -22.30 20.30 13.45
N HIS A 219 -22.48 20.82 14.67
CA HIS A 219 -22.74 20.00 15.86
C HIS A 219 -24.09 19.24 15.86
N LEU A 220 -24.98 19.58 14.94
CA LEU A 220 -26.25 18.86 14.78
C LEU A 220 -26.12 17.55 14.03
N THR A 221 -25.03 17.36 13.30
CA THR A 221 -24.80 16.18 12.41
C THR A 221 -25.08 14.86 13.10
N THR A 222 -24.56 14.68 14.33
CA THR A 222 -24.71 13.43 15.09
C THR A 222 -26.13 13.21 15.63
N ARG A 223 -26.99 14.25 15.61
CA ARG A 223 -28.40 14.17 16.00
C ARG A 223 -29.34 13.96 14.83
N LEU A 224 -28.82 14.11 13.62
CA LEU A 224 -29.59 14.02 12.37
C LEU A 224 -29.25 12.68 11.69
N SER A 225 -30.05 11.66 11.96
CA SER A 225 -29.88 10.32 11.35
C SER A 225 -29.85 10.35 9.82
N GLY A 226 -30.47 11.35 9.20
CA GLY A 226 -30.49 11.57 7.75
C GLY A 226 -29.28 12.32 7.21
N SER A 227 -28.34 12.77 8.03
CA SER A 227 -27.11 13.39 7.53
C SER A 227 -26.23 12.35 6.83
N ARG A 228 -25.54 12.79 5.76
CA ARG A 228 -24.60 11.92 5.04
C ARG A 228 -23.59 11.27 5.97
N TYR A 229 -23.09 12.00 6.97
CA TYR A 229 -22.19 11.49 7.99
C TYR A 229 -22.77 10.27 8.72
N MET A 230 -23.99 10.39 9.28
CA MET A 230 -24.63 9.30 10.03
C MET A 230 -25.00 8.12 9.13
N MET A 231 -25.43 8.40 7.89
CA MET A 231 -25.71 7.34 6.92
C MET A 231 -24.45 6.59 6.50
N THR A 232 -23.31 7.28 6.27
CA THR A 232 -22.03 6.64 5.97
C THR A 232 -21.58 5.73 7.11
N GLN A 233 -21.71 6.19 8.37
CA GLN A 233 -21.41 5.37 9.54
C GLN A 233 -22.30 4.12 9.60
N ALA A 234 -23.60 4.28 9.34
CA ALA A 234 -24.55 3.16 9.30
C ALA A 234 -24.24 2.17 8.18
N VAL A 235 -23.82 2.63 6.99
CA VAL A 235 -23.36 1.77 5.89
C VAL A 235 -22.14 0.97 6.33
N ASN A 236 -21.10 1.59 6.91
CA ASN A 236 -19.91 0.89 7.39
C ASN A 236 -20.25 -0.21 8.40
N THR A 237 -21.12 0.10 9.37
CA THR A 237 -21.57 -0.87 10.36
C THR A 237 -22.27 -2.06 9.71
N ARG A 238 -23.23 -1.81 8.82
CA ARG A 238 -24.00 -2.88 8.16
C ARG A 238 -23.18 -3.69 7.16
N LEU A 239 -22.18 -3.08 6.49
CA LEU A 239 -21.24 -3.82 5.69
C LEU A 239 -20.37 -4.75 6.54
N GLY A 240 -19.95 -4.29 7.74
CA GLY A 240 -19.26 -5.14 8.70
C GLY A 240 -20.10 -6.34 9.15
N GLU A 241 -21.39 -6.13 9.41
CA GLU A 241 -22.34 -7.19 9.77
C GLU A 241 -22.58 -8.16 8.59
N ALA A 242 -22.66 -7.65 7.38
CA ALA A 242 -22.88 -8.44 6.16
C ALA A 242 -21.64 -9.19 5.68
N ALA A 243 -20.44 -8.74 6.07
CA ALA A 243 -19.18 -9.37 5.68
C ALA A 243 -19.07 -10.77 6.28
N ALA A 244 -19.16 -11.78 5.43
CA ALA A 244 -18.99 -13.19 5.78
C ALA A 244 -17.54 -13.63 5.50
N ASN A 245 -17.26 -14.92 5.68
CA ASN A 245 -15.93 -15.53 5.56
C ASN A 245 -15.16 -15.23 4.25
N ALA A 246 -15.86 -14.85 3.17
CA ALA A 246 -15.25 -14.52 1.88
C ALA A 246 -14.85 -13.05 1.74
N VAL A 247 -15.31 -12.18 2.65
CA VAL A 247 -15.10 -10.72 2.59
C VAL A 247 -14.37 -10.25 3.85
N SER A 248 -13.30 -9.49 3.65
CA SER A 248 -12.57 -8.81 4.71
C SER A 248 -12.66 -7.30 4.49
N LEU A 249 -12.91 -6.53 5.55
CA LEU A 249 -12.93 -5.07 5.47
C LEU A 249 -11.62 -4.47 5.98
N VAL A 250 -11.08 -3.51 5.24
CA VAL A 250 -10.00 -2.64 5.70
C VAL A 250 -10.64 -1.40 6.31
N ASP A 251 -10.34 -1.12 7.56
CA ASP A 251 -10.92 0.02 8.28
C ASP A 251 -10.20 1.33 7.92
N CYS A 252 -10.53 1.84 6.73
CA CYS A 252 -10.00 3.09 6.22
C CYS A 252 -10.49 4.30 7.02
N GLU A 253 -11.68 4.22 7.63
CA GLU A 253 -12.17 5.27 8.54
C GLU A 253 -11.21 5.43 9.73
N ARG A 254 -10.85 4.35 10.38
CA ARG A 254 -9.90 4.37 11.49
C ARG A 254 -8.51 4.86 11.05
N LEU A 255 -8.03 4.39 9.90
CA LEU A 255 -6.73 4.81 9.36
C LEU A 255 -6.71 6.31 9.08
N SER A 256 -7.76 6.85 8.44
CA SER A 256 -7.86 8.29 8.18
C SER A 256 -7.94 9.11 9.45
N ALA A 257 -8.63 8.62 10.48
CA ALA A 257 -8.70 9.27 11.79
C ALA A 257 -7.34 9.32 12.52
N LEU A 258 -6.47 8.32 12.33
CA LEU A 258 -5.13 8.25 12.94
C LEU A 258 -4.11 9.14 12.24
N ILE A 259 -4.20 9.28 10.90
CA ILE A 259 -3.22 10.01 10.10
C ILE A 259 -3.64 11.48 9.91
N GLY A 260 -4.90 11.77 10.01
CA GLY A 260 -5.54 13.03 9.72
C GLY A 260 -6.43 12.93 8.47
N LYS A 261 -7.58 13.57 8.56
CA LYS A 261 -8.53 13.69 7.44
C LYS A 261 -8.28 14.97 6.69
#